data_a96560a244e1ec9a73406fdf1d6c2036
#
_entry.id   a96560a244e1ec9a73406fdf1d6c2036
#
_cell.length_a   1.000
_cell.length_b   1.000
_cell.length_c   1.000
_cell.angle_alpha   90.00
_cell.angle_beta   90.00
_cell.angle_gamma   90.00
#
_symmetry.space_group_name_H-M   'P 1'
#
loop_
_entity.id
_entity.type
_entity.pdbx_description
1 polymer ?
#
loop_
_entity_poly.entity_id
_entity_poly.type
_entity_poly.pdbx_seq_one_letter_code
_entity_poly.pdbx_strand_id
1 'polypeptide(L)'
;GKEAPIYAEVEAAVEKAEQQNAWFDRENCLFALKHWAGLLKEDGLRTWLSPYTIAEKTPKQVALVLAGNIPMVGFHDLLCALLSGHKALVKLSSNDKVLLPFLVKKLEEIAPEFQGKVQFTEEKLHDFDAVIATGSNNTARYFEYYFGQKPHIIRRNRNSVAVLTGEETPEELFLLGEDIF
;
A
#
# COMPACT_ATOMS: atom_id res chain seq x y z
N GLY A 1 -15.91 15.14 20.64
CA GLY A 1 -16.72 14.06 21.04
C GLY A 1 -16.48 12.71 20.36
N LYS A 2 -16.80 12.52 19.09
CA LYS A 2 -16.69 11.20 18.40
C LYS A 2 -15.29 10.92 17.82
N GLU A 3 -14.42 11.91 17.74
CA GLU A 3 -13.07 11.76 17.14
C GLU A 3 -12.03 11.24 18.14
N ALA A 4 -12.18 11.49 19.43
CA ALA A 4 -11.22 11.06 20.43
C ALA A 4 -10.92 9.54 20.46
N PRO A 5 -11.92 8.64 20.31
CA PRO A 5 -11.65 7.20 20.29
C PRO A 5 -10.81 6.75 19.10
N ILE A 6 -11.05 7.30 17.90
CA ILE A 6 -10.32 6.87 16.69
C ILE A 6 -8.85 7.30 16.74
N TYR A 7 -8.56 8.47 17.30
CA TYR A 7 -7.17 8.91 17.49
C TYR A 7 -6.40 7.99 18.43
N ALA A 8 -7.02 7.55 19.53
CA ALA A 8 -6.39 6.60 20.45
C ALA A 8 -6.12 5.25 19.79
N GLU A 9 -7.02 4.78 18.93
CA GLU A 9 -6.82 3.54 18.18
C GLU A 9 -5.72 3.66 17.13
N VAL A 10 -5.62 4.81 16.46
CA VAL A 10 -4.52 5.09 15.52
C VAL A 10 -3.18 5.11 16.24
N GLU A 11 -3.08 5.83 17.37
CA GLU A 11 -1.86 5.88 18.17
C GLU A 11 -1.44 4.48 18.66
N ALA A 12 -2.38 3.67 19.13
CA ALA A 12 -2.09 2.29 19.53
C ALA A 12 -1.63 1.41 18.36
N ALA A 13 -2.16 1.61 17.16
CA ALA A 13 -1.70 0.90 15.97
C ALA A 13 -0.29 1.34 15.55
N VAL A 14 0.00 2.62 15.61
CA VAL A 14 1.33 3.18 15.33
C VAL A 14 2.36 2.65 16.33
N GLU A 15 2.08 2.73 17.63
CA GLU A 15 2.96 2.20 18.69
C GLU A 15 3.25 0.70 18.48
N LYS A 16 2.22 -0.07 18.13
CA LYS A 16 2.40 -1.50 17.84
C LYS A 16 3.24 -1.74 16.58
N ALA A 17 3.10 -0.92 15.55
CA ALA A 17 3.90 -1.02 14.32
C ALA A 17 5.38 -0.72 14.61
N GLU A 18 5.67 0.32 15.38
CA GLU A 18 7.02 0.69 15.82
C GLU A 18 7.67 -0.42 16.64
N GLN A 19 6.94 -1.05 17.55
CA GLN A 19 7.44 -2.19 18.34
C GLN A 19 7.80 -3.40 17.48
N GLN A 20 7.14 -3.60 16.35
CA GLN A 20 7.40 -4.73 15.43
C GLN A 20 8.50 -4.44 14.42
N ASN A 21 8.68 -3.18 14.05
CA ASN A 21 9.67 -2.78 13.06
C ASN A 21 10.23 -1.38 13.41
N ALA A 22 11.48 -1.33 13.82
CA ALA A 22 12.15 -0.09 14.22
C ALA A 22 12.25 0.98 13.09
N TRP A 23 12.08 0.59 11.83
CA TRP A 23 11.98 1.52 10.70
C TRP A 23 10.60 2.19 10.59
N PHE A 24 9.62 1.67 11.32
CA PHE A 24 8.25 2.20 11.37
C PHE A 24 8.09 3.11 12.59
N ASP A 25 9.02 4.05 12.76
CA ASP A 25 8.89 5.02 13.83
C ASP A 25 7.58 5.80 13.72
N ARG A 26 7.21 6.44 14.82
CA ARG A 26 5.94 7.16 14.92
C ARG A 26 5.82 8.26 13.87
N GLU A 27 6.90 8.97 13.55
CA GLU A 27 6.91 10.07 12.59
C GLU A 27 6.61 9.57 11.18
N ASN A 28 7.31 8.54 10.73
CA ASN A 28 7.11 7.91 9.42
C ASN A 28 5.71 7.30 9.27
N CYS A 29 5.22 6.63 10.31
CA CYS A 29 3.86 6.09 10.31
C CYS A 29 2.80 7.18 10.19
N LEU A 30 2.89 8.25 10.97
CA LEU A 30 1.96 9.36 10.92
C LEU A 30 2.07 10.15 9.61
N PHE A 31 3.28 10.30 9.08
CA PHE A 31 3.50 10.91 7.77
C PHE A 31 2.76 10.13 6.68
N ALA A 32 2.95 8.81 6.61
CA ALA A 32 2.28 7.95 5.65
C ALA A 32 0.74 8.02 5.77
N LEU A 33 0.20 7.95 7.00
CA LEU A 33 -1.23 8.05 7.25
C LEU A 33 -1.81 9.41 6.84
N LYS A 34 -1.13 10.52 7.16
CA LYS A 34 -1.55 11.87 6.77
C LYS A 34 -1.51 12.06 5.26
N HIS A 35 -0.45 11.55 4.62
CA HIS A 35 -0.32 11.61 3.16
C HIS A 35 -1.49 10.90 2.48
N TRP A 36 -1.80 9.68 2.88
CA TRP A 36 -2.94 8.94 2.35
C TRP A 36 -4.28 9.62 2.65
N ALA A 37 -4.48 10.15 3.85
CA ALA A 37 -5.69 10.92 4.18
C ALA A 37 -5.86 12.16 3.29
N GLY A 38 -4.75 12.77 2.88
CA GLY A 38 -4.76 13.88 1.90
C GLY A 38 -5.17 13.45 0.50
N LEU A 39 -4.67 12.29 0.03
CA LEU A 39 -4.97 11.75 -1.30
C LEU A 39 -6.37 11.16 -1.42
N LEU A 40 -6.94 10.66 -0.34
CA LEU A 40 -8.26 10.02 -0.30
C LEU A 40 -9.43 11.03 -0.20
N LYS A 41 -9.20 12.30 -0.47
CA LYS A 41 -10.29 13.28 -0.59
C LYS A 41 -11.12 12.99 -1.82
N GLU A 42 -12.44 13.21 -1.72
CA GLU A 42 -13.41 12.88 -2.77
C GLU A 42 -13.02 13.46 -4.13
N ASP A 43 -12.68 14.75 -4.19
CA ASP A 43 -12.31 15.41 -5.44
C ASP A 43 -11.03 14.80 -6.06
N GLY A 44 -10.04 14.46 -5.23
CA GLY A 44 -8.82 13.79 -5.66
C GLY A 44 -9.12 12.40 -6.25
N LEU A 45 -9.93 11.61 -5.55
CA LEU A 45 -10.34 10.28 -6.02
C LEU A 45 -11.14 10.35 -7.31
N ARG A 46 -12.10 11.28 -7.42
CA ARG A 46 -12.89 11.50 -8.64
C ARG A 46 -12.01 11.87 -9.82
N THR A 47 -11.07 12.78 -9.62
CA THR A 47 -10.10 13.20 -10.65
C THR A 47 -9.24 12.02 -11.09
N TRP A 48 -8.70 11.26 -10.13
CA TRP A 48 -7.86 10.10 -10.43
C TRP A 48 -8.61 9.00 -11.18
N LEU A 49 -9.88 8.75 -10.82
CA LEU A 49 -10.67 7.69 -11.43
C LEU A 49 -11.34 8.10 -12.75
N SER A 50 -11.41 9.40 -13.05
CA SER A 50 -12.15 9.93 -14.22
C SER A 50 -11.71 9.35 -15.57
N PRO A 51 -10.43 9.02 -15.84
CA PRO A 51 -10.03 8.43 -17.12
C PRO A 51 -10.34 6.93 -17.22
N TYR A 52 -10.78 6.28 -16.14
CA TYR A 52 -11.04 4.85 -16.12
C TYR A 52 -12.53 4.53 -16.22
N THR A 53 -12.91 3.63 -17.12
CA THR A 53 -14.26 3.07 -17.16
C THR A 53 -14.32 1.88 -16.20
N ILE A 54 -14.79 2.14 -14.98
CA ILE A 54 -15.02 1.10 -13.97
C ILE A 54 -16.43 0.55 -14.23
N ALA A 55 -16.51 -0.50 -15.05
CA ALA A 55 -17.79 -1.17 -15.32
C ALA A 55 -18.15 -2.11 -14.17
N GLU A 56 -19.46 -2.31 -13.95
CA GLU A 56 -19.92 -3.41 -13.10
C GLU A 56 -19.49 -4.75 -13.71
N LYS A 57 -18.64 -5.46 -13.00
CA LYS A 57 -18.11 -6.77 -13.40
C LYS A 57 -18.20 -7.73 -12.23
N THR A 58 -18.21 -9.01 -12.54
CA THR A 58 -18.03 -10.03 -11.50
C THR A 58 -16.70 -9.81 -10.79
N PRO A 59 -16.70 -9.59 -9.46
CA PRO A 59 -15.47 -9.38 -8.71
C PRO A 59 -14.47 -10.53 -8.92
N LYS A 60 -13.23 -10.18 -9.21
CA LYS A 60 -12.11 -11.11 -9.30
C LYS A 60 -11.34 -11.13 -7.99
N GLN A 61 -10.68 -12.24 -7.70
CA GLN A 61 -9.76 -12.34 -6.58
C GLN A 61 -8.36 -11.90 -7.04
N VAL A 62 -7.89 -10.77 -6.54
CA VAL A 62 -6.53 -10.26 -6.81
C VAL A 62 -5.62 -10.60 -5.64
N ALA A 63 -4.58 -11.39 -5.89
CA ALA A 63 -3.54 -11.65 -4.91
C ALA A 63 -2.58 -10.45 -4.83
N LEU A 64 -2.26 -10.01 -3.62
CA LEU A 64 -1.33 -8.93 -3.36
C LEU A 64 -0.17 -9.46 -2.52
N VAL A 65 1.05 -9.45 -3.06
CA VAL A 65 2.28 -9.74 -2.30
C VAL A 65 2.96 -8.40 -2.03
N LEU A 66 2.87 -7.95 -0.80
CA LEU A 66 3.26 -6.61 -0.42
C LEU A 66 4.69 -6.54 0.10
N ALA A 67 5.38 -5.45 -0.24
CA ALA A 67 6.62 -5.06 0.43
C ALA A 67 6.30 -4.49 1.83
N GLY A 68 7.31 -4.34 2.67
CA GLY A 68 7.15 -3.81 4.03
C GLY A 68 8.40 -3.06 4.47
N ASN A 69 9.01 -2.32 3.55
CA ASN A 69 10.21 -1.53 3.82
C ASN A 69 9.89 -0.11 4.30
N ILE A 70 8.72 0.41 3.99
CA ILE A 70 8.20 1.68 4.49
C ILE A 70 6.73 1.51 4.92
N PRO A 71 6.23 2.32 5.88
CA PRO A 71 4.85 2.23 6.33
C PRO A 71 3.85 2.40 5.19
N MET A 72 2.83 1.56 5.15
CA MET A 72 1.72 1.66 4.19
C MET A 72 2.09 1.49 2.71
N VAL A 73 3.28 0.99 2.37
CA VAL A 73 3.73 0.84 0.98
C VAL A 73 2.78 0.00 0.12
N GLY A 74 2.12 -0.99 0.71
CA GLY A 74 1.16 -1.86 0.03
C GLY A 74 -0.25 -1.29 -0.10
N PHE A 75 -0.54 -0.16 0.53
CA PHE A 75 -1.90 0.39 0.56
C PHE A 75 -2.40 0.80 -0.84
N HIS A 76 -1.52 1.34 -1.69
CA HIS A 76 -1.88 1.70 -3.07
C HIS A 76 -2.44 0.51 -3.86
N ASP A 77 -1.80 -0.66 -3.76
CA ASP A 77 -2.22 -1.85 -4.50
C ASP A 77 -3.56 -2.37 -4.00
N LEU A 78 -3.76 -2.35 -2.68
CA LEU A 78 -5.03 -2.68 -2.07
C LEU A 78 -6.14 -1.72 -2.53
N LEU A 79 -5.88 -0.42 -2.48
CA LEU A 79 -6.81 0.61 -2.91
C LEU A 79 -7.20 0.43 -4.38
N CYS A 80 -6.24 0.19 -5.27
CA CYS A 80 -6.49 -0.09 -6.68
C CYS A 80 -7.39 -1.33 -6.88
N ALA A 81 -7.14 -2.42 -6.17
CA ALA A 81 -7.95 -3.63 -6.25
C ALA A 81 -9.40 -3.38 -5.81
N LEU A 82 -9.59 -2.67 -4.69
CA LEU A 82 -10.92 -2.36 -4.16
C LEU A 82 -11.69 -1.37 -5.03
N LEU A 83 -11.05 -0.29 -5.48
CA LEU A 83 -11.69 0.73 -6.32
C LEU A 83 -12.03 0.19 -7.72
N SER A 84 -11.32 -0.81 -8.21
CA SER A 84 -11.69 -1.51 -9.46
C SER A 84 -12.78 -2.58 -9.28
N GLY A 85 -13.38 -2.69 -8.09
CA GLY A 85 -14.49 -3.60 -7.80
C GLY A 85 -14.07 -5.03 -7.51
N HIS A 86 -12.79 -5.29 -7.21
CA HIS A 86 -12.25 -6.63 -6.97
C HIS A 86 -12.09 -6.94 -5.48
N LYS A 87 -11.86 -8.21 -5.18
CA LYS A 87 -11.49 -8.70 -3.85
C LYS A 87 -9.97 -8.84 -3.79
N ALA A 88 -9.41 -8.65 -2.60
CA ALA A 88 -7.98 -8.76 -2.36
C ALA A 88 -7.65 -9.95 -1.44
N LEU A 89 -6.73 -10.80 -1.88
CA LEU A 89 -6.07 -11.81 -1.06
C LEU A 89 -4.65 -11.32 -0.76
N VAL A 90 -4.44 -10.83 0.46
CA VAL A 90 -3.25 -10.06 0.82
C VAL A 90 -2.26 -10.91 1.60
N LYS A 91 -1.05 -11.05 1.06
CA LYS A 91 0.11 -11.58 1.77
C LYS A 91 0.99 -10.43 2.21
N LEU A 92 0.91 -10.12 3.50
CA LEU A 92 1.71 -9.06 4.11
C LEU A 92 3.20 -9.42 4.16
N SER A 93 4.05 -8.41 4.14
CA SER A 93 5.44 -8.56 4.56
C SER A 93 5.50 -8.92 6.06
N SER A 94 6.51 -9.70 6.44
CA SER A 94 6.80 -9.95 7.86
C SER A 94 7.05 -8.67 8.66
N ASN A 95 7.47 -7.61 7.97
CA ASN A 95 7.86 -6.33 8.56
C ASN A 95 6.72 -5.31 8.65
N ASP A 96 5.55 -5.57 8.02
CA ASP A 96 4.38 -4.70 8.05
C ASP A 96 3.10 -5.51 8.20
N LYS A 97 2.75 -5.84 9.45
CA LYS A 97 1.58 -6.66 9.78
C LYS A 97 0.52 -5.91 10.61
N VAL A 98 0.69 -4.62 10.85
CA VAL A 98 -0.16 -3.86 11.78
C VAL A 98 -1.03 -2.83 11.08
N LEU A 99 -0.41 -1.90 10.34
CA LEU A 99 -1.12 -0.71 9.85
C LEU A 99 -2.20 -1.06 8.83
N LEU A 100 -1.88 -1.90 7.86
CA LEU A 100 -2.83 -2.26 6.81
C LEU A 100 -4.04 -3.05 7.33
N PRO A 101 -3.88 -4.11 8.16
CA PRO A 101 -5.01 -4.77 8.80
C PRO A 101 -5.86 -3.85 9.68
N PHE A 102 -5.23 -2.93 10.41
CA PHE A 102 -5.94 -1.92 11.19
C PHE A 102 -6.84 -1.05 10.30
N LEU A 103 -6.33 -0.54 9.19
CA LEU A 103 -7.10 0.29 8.26
C LEU A 103 -8.23 -0.47 7.59
N VAL A 104 -7.99 -1.73 7.19
CA VAL A 104 -9.05 -2.57 6.61
C VAL A 104 -10.17 -2.80 7.61
N LYS A 105 -9.83 -3.10 8.87
CA LYS A 105 -10.83 -3.22 9.92
C LYS A 105 -11.66 -1.94 10.07
N LYS A 106 -11.01 -0.76 10.05
CA LYS A 106 -11.72 0.52 10.12
C LYS A 106 -12.58 0.78 8.89
N LEU A 107 -12.10 0.42 7.72
CA LEU A 107 -12.88 0.50 6.49
C LEU A 107 -14.16 -0.34 6.59
N GLU A 108 -14.07 -1.58 7.06
CA GLU A 108 -15.22 -2.49 7.23
C GLU A 108 -16.21 -2.01 8.31
N GLU A 109 -15.72 -1.33 9.36
CA GLU A 109 -16.58 -0.71 10.38
C GLU A 109 -17.35 0.51 9.84
N ILE A 110 -16.73 1.32 8.97
CA ILE A 110 -17.31 2.55 8.42
C ILE A 110 -18.20 2.24 7.21
N ALA A 111 -17.79 1.29 6.37
CA ALA A 111 -18.39 0.92 5.12
C ALA A 111 -18.60 -0.61 5.03
N PRO A 112 -19.69 -1.12 5.60
CA PRO A 112 -19.96 -2.57 5.70
C PRO A 112 -19.98 -3.31 4.36
N GLU A 113 -20.15 -2.61 3.25
CA GLU A 113 -20.06 -3.19 1.89
C GLU A 113 -18.66 -3.69 1.54
N PHE A 114 -17.62 -3.33 2.32
CA PHE A 114 -16.28 -3.86 2.16
C PHE A 114 -16.00 -5.13 2.97
N GLN A 115 -16.94 -5.54 3.84
CA GLN A 115 -16.77 -6.75 4.63
C GLN A 115 -16.50 -7.97 3.73
N GLY A 116 -15.44 -8.70 4.07
CA GLY A 116 -15.01 -9.88 3.34
C GLY A 116 -14.45 -9.63 1.92
N LYS A 117 -14.21 -8.37 1.54
CA LYS A 117 -13.51 -8.05 0.28
C LYS A 117 -11.98 -8.13 0.42
N VAL A 118 -11.46 -8.08 1.64
CA VAL A 118 -10.03 -8.20 1.91
C VAL A 118 -9.79 -9.39 2.82
N GLN A 119 -8.94 -10.28 2.40
CA GLN A 119 -8.51 -11.44 3.19
C GLN A 119 -6.99 -11.41 3.34
N PHE A 120 -6.51 -11.46 4.56
CA PHE A 120 -5.10 -11.59 4.88
C PHE A 120 -4.72 -13.06 5.03
N THR A 121 -3.54 -13.43 4.51
CA THR A 121 -3.02 -14.79 4.64
C THR A 121 -1.51 -14.80 4.89
N GLU A 122 -1.06 -15.73 5.68
CA GLU A 122 0.36 -16.09 5.82
C GLU A 122 0.73 -17.32 4.99
N GLU A 123 -0.27 -18.04 4.50
CA GLU A 123 -0.11 -19.26 3.73
C GLU A 123 0.31 -19.00 2.29
N LYS A 124 0.53 -20.08 1.54
CA LYS A 124 0.77 -20.01 0.11
C LYS A 124 -0.47 -19.51 -0.61
N LEU A 125 -0.29 -18.55 -1.52
CA LEU A 125 -1.39 -18.00 -2.30
C LEU A 125 -1.96 -19.04 -3.26
N HIS A 126 -3.28 -19.20 -3.24
CA HIS A 126 -4.06 -20.05 -4.14
C HIS A 126 -5.41 -19.37 -4.45
N ASP A 127 -6.13 -19.89 -5.43
CA ASP A 127 -7.50 -19.44 -5.77
C ASP A 127 -7.63 -17.94 -6.07
N PHE A 128 -6.69 -17.40 -6.85
CA PHE A 128 -6.72 -16.02 -7.32
C PHE A 128 -6.74 -15.95 -8.84
N ASP A 129 -7.29 -14.88 -9.38
CA ASP A 129 -7.41 -14.63 -10.83
C ASP A 129 -6.23 -13.81 -11.39
N ALA A 130 -5.71 -12.89 -10.61
CA ALA A 130 -4.59 -12.02 -10.97
C ALA A 130 -3.71 -11.74 -9.76
N VAL A 131 -2.49 -11.27 -9.97
CA VAL A 131 -1.56 -10.95 -8.88
C VAL A 131 -0.82 -9.63 -9.11
N ILE A 132 -0.65 -8.89 -8.04
CA ILE A 132 0.29 -7.77 -7.96
C ILE A 132 1.33 -8.14 -6.90
N ALA A 133 2.59 -8.23 -7.30
CA ALA A 133 3.66 -8.63 -6.40
C ALA A 133 4.82 -7.62 -6.45
N THR A 134 5.27 -7.19 -5.28
CA THR A 134 6.38 -6.26 -5.13
C THR A 134 7.50 -6.90 -4.34
N GLY A 135 8.71 -6.86 -4.87
CA GLY A 135 9.88 -7.45 -4.24
C GLY A 135 11.20 -7.01 -4.88
N SER A 136 12.30 -7.54 -4.35
CA SER A 136 13.63 -7.34 -4.93
C SER A 136 13.74 -7.99 -6.33
N ASN A 137 14.76 -7.64 -7.09
CA ASN A 137 15.04 -8.28 -8.38
C ASN A 137 15.18 -9.81 -8.25
N ASN A 138 15.75 -10.27 -7.15
CA ASN A 138 15.90 -11.70 -6.89
C ASN A 138 14.54 -12.36 -6.61
N THR A 139 13.72 -11.73 -5.77
CA THR A 139 12.37 -12.22 -5.43
C THR A 139 11.44 -12.21 -6.66
N ALA A 140 11.58 -11.23 -7.55
CA ALA A 140 10.78 -11.11 -8.76
C ALA A 140 10.92 -12.33 -9.70
N ARG A 141 12.09 -12.97 -9.76
CA ARG A 141 12.29 -14.21 -10.54
C ARG A 141 11.40 -15.35 -10.03
N TYR A 142 11.24 -15.45 -8.70
CA TYR A 142 10.34 -16.44 -8.11
C TYR A 142 8.88 -16.07 -8.40
N PHE A 143 8.52 -14.80 -8.36
CA PHE A 143 7.17 -14.36 -8.70
C PHE A 143 6.83 -14.66 -10.16
N GLU A 144 7.75 -14.42 -11.08
CA GLU A 144 7.57 -14.78 -12.50
C GLU A 144 7.39 -16.28 -12.69
N TYR A 145 8.15 -17.09 -12.00
CA TYR A 145 8.03 -18.54 -12.06
C TYR A 145 6.68 -19.03 -11.51
N TYR A 146 6.25 -18.52 -10.35
CA TYR A 146 5.03 -19.01 -9.71
C TYR A 146 3.75 -18.38 -10.26
N PHE A 147 3.81 -17.14 -10.73
CA PHE A 147 2.63 -16.36 -11.10
C PHE A 147 2.55 -16.04 -12.59
N GLY A 148 3.59 -16.30 -13.37
CA GLY A 148 3.68 -15.92 -14.78
C GLY A 148 2.58 -16.49 -15.69
N GLN A 149 1.86 -17.53 -15.25
CA GLN A 149 0.75 -18.15 -15.99
C GLN A 149 -0.59 -17.37 -15.79
N LYS A 150 -0.65 -16.40 -14.89
CA LYS A 150 -1.83 -15.60 -14.61
C LYS A 150 -1.58 -14.13 -14.97
N PRO A 151 -2.62 -13.33 -15.20
CA PRO A 151 -2.47 -11.87 -15.30
C PRO A 151 -1.71 -11.35 -14.07
N HIS A 152 -0.62 -10.61 -14.30
CA HIS A 152 0.23 -10.17 -13.21
C HIS A 152 0.86 -8.81 -13.44
N ILE A 153 1.15 -8.12 -12.33
CA ILE A 153 2.03 -6.97 -12.24
C ILE A 153 3.13 -7.33 -11.25
N ILE A 154 4.34 -7.54 -11.73
CA ILE A 154 5.51 -7.84 -10.88
C ILE A 154 6.41 -6.62 -10.86
N ARG A 155 6.51 -5.98 -9.70
CA ARG A 155 7.39 -4.84 -9.47
C ARG A 155 8.70 -5.32 -8.87
N ARG A 156 9.78 -4.86 -9.49
CA ARG A 156 11.16 -5.13 -9.08
C ARG A 156 11.73 -3.93 -8.33
N ASN A 157 13.02 -4.01 -7.96
CA ASN A 157 13.74 -2.86 -7.47
C ASN A 157 13.57 -1.67 -8.42
N ARG A 158 13.41 -0.50 -7.84
CA ARG A 158 13.33 0.76 -8.56
C ARG A 158 14.52 1.62 -8.17
N ASN A 159 14.99 2.40 -9.12
CA ASN A 159 16.02 3.40 -8.92
C ASN A 159 15.41 4.78 -9.16
N SER A 160 15.76 5.74 -8.33
CA SER A 160 15.46 7.15 -8.58
C SER A 160 16.59 7.76 -9.38
N VAL A 161 16.27 8.81 -10.12
CA VAL A 161 17.25 9.64 -10.83
C VAL A 161 16.93 11.10 -10.53
N ALA A 162 17.96 11.90 -10.31
CA ALA A 162 17.85 13.34 -10.27
C ALA A 162 18.33 13.91 -11.58
N VAL A 163 17.62 14.90 -12.11
CA VAL A 163 18.05 15.66 -13.30
C VAL A 163 18.43 17.04 -12.82
N LEU A 164 19.71 17.37 -12.93
CA LEU A 164 20.21 18.69 -12.62
C LEU A 164 20.21 19.55 -13.89
N THR A 165 19.68 20.74 -13.79
CA THR A 165 19.63 21.73 -14.89
C THR A 165 20.87 22.60 -14.95
N GLY A 166 21.63 22.66 -13.84
CA GLY A 166 22.80 23.53 -13.65
C GLY A 166 22.44 24.90 -13.05
N GLU A 167 21.16 25.09 -12.69
CA GLU A 167 20.65 26.32 -12.10
C GLU A 167 20.20 26.13 -10.63
N GLU A 168 20.48 24.96 -10.04
CA GLU A 168 20.09 24.62 -8.68
C GLU A 168 20.80 25.48 -7.67
N THR A 169 20.06 25.90 -6.68
CA THR A 169 20.60 26.62 -5.52
C THR A 169 21.40 25.68 -4.61
N PRO A 170 22.29 26.19 -3.76
CA PRO A 170 22.99 25.38 -2.76
C PRO A 170 22.04 24.65 -1.83
N GLU A 171 20.88 25.21 -1.51
CA GLU A 171 19.85 24.61 -0.67
C GLU A 171 19.17 23.41 -1.35
N GLU A 172 18.82 23.54 -2.63
CA GLU A 172 18.26 22.44 -3.42
C GLU A 172 19.25 21.29 -3.57
N LEU A 173 20.54 21.58 -3.77
CA LEU A 173 21.59 20.55 -3.81
C LEU A 173 21.79 19.87 -2.45
N PHE A 174 21.65 20.60 -1.35
CA PHE A 174 21.71 20.05 -0.01
C PHE A 174 20.54 19.07 0.23
N LEU A 175 19.30 19.48 -0.08
CA LEU A 175 18.11 18.64 0.05
C LEU A 175 18.22 17.38 -0.84
N LEU A 176 18.73 17.51 -2.05
CA LEU A 176 19.01 16.35 -2.90
C LEU A 176 20.03 15.40 -2.26
N GLY A 177 21.02 15.96 -1.57
CA GLY A 177 22.01 15.16 -0.81
C GLY A 177 21.35 14.37 0.30
N GLU A 178 20.39 14.94 1.05
CA GLU A 178 19.61 14.26 2.07
C GLU A 178 18.70 13.14 1.51
N ASP A 179 18.23 13.28 0.28
CA ASP A 179 17.46 12.24 -0.42
C ASP A 179 18.33 11.03 -0.87
N ILE A 180 19.64 11.21 -0.96
CA ILE A 180 20.57 10.17 -1.45
C ILE A 180 21.21 9.39 -0.28
N PHE A 181 21.45 10.02 0.86
CA PHE A 181 22.18 9.49 2.01
C PHE A 181 21.34 9.33 3.26
#